data_2e62e527bd1e90f623a6722454523651
#
_entry.id   2e62e527bd1e90f623a6722454523651
#
_cell.length_a   1.000
_cell.length_b   1.000
_cell.length_c   1.000
_cell.angle_alpha   90.00
_cell.angle_beta   90.00
_cell.angle_gamma   90.00
#
_symmetry.space_group_name_H-M   'P 1'
#
loop_
_entity.id
_entity.type
_entity.pdbx_description
1 polymer ?
#
loop_
_entity_poly.entity_id
_entity_poly.type
_entity_poly.pdbx_seq_one_letter_code
_entity_poly.pdbx_strand_id
1 'polypeptide(L)'
;MSLCQLELVPNKHRTKCTKQHTAAHARHREGQISGALLENISKTEGMNYVPGGLAYDSRLRGLGFFETITMDWVHTWLQDGVFTVEAALIVRAHGAASTPERLRTFLQLPWNFPKDMVSKGKLLWRIFSKHRLDSNDEVDKVRASASELLGLYSLLRHFFATQVDHDPALQPNRDSFQACCDVVDCILAAKKNLVSPRGVADILRGKIGRFMGSHVACYGDRFVKPKHGWQWAIPDNFDRDDHAWDAFVIERLHLLAKETGHRVRGGVVRMERYLLSGILNSQMGALETLHGNCCFLDESPYECDGLPDTRFGRAVLVWGMRLHAGDIVFHDNAAAKLCIFALEDNEFHAIVEVFDEESVVTPSAKIWRVGTGDFRLVRANELDQACTLY
;
A
#
# COMPACT_ATOMS: atom_id res chain seq x y z
N MET A 1 12.46 20.37 -18.01
CA MET A 1 13.37 19.24 -17.71
C MET A 1 13.06 18.12 -18.68
N SER A 2 14.04 17.65 -19.44
CA SER A 2 13.82 16.51 -20.37
C SER A 2 13.55 15.25 -19.54
N LEU A 3 12.63 14.37 -19.98
CA LEU A 3 12.34 13.06 -19.40
C LEU A 3 13.61 12.23 -19.12
N CYS A 4 14.67 12.44 -19.91
CA CYS A 4 15.98 11.79 -19.71
C CYS A 4 16.72 12.22 -18.43
N GLN A 5 16.29 13.31 -17.75
CA GLN A 5 16.92 13.75 -16.50
C GLN A 5 16.21 13.19 -15.24
N LEU A 6 15.12 12.46 -15.45
CA LEU A 6 14.43 11.70 -14.38
C LEU A 6 14.97 10.27 -14.23
N GLU A 7 15.92 9.86 -15.07
CA GLU A 7 16.61 8.60 -14.84
C GLU A 7 17.28 8.61 -13.47
N LEU A 8 17.02 7.55 -12.74
CA LEU A 8 17.62 7.32 -11.43
C LEU A 8 19.11 7.59 -11.47
N VAL A 9 19.48 8.50 -10.63
CA VAL A 9 20.86 8.73 -10.30
C VAL A 9 21.40 7.43 -9.67
N PRO A 10 22.26 6.65 -10.34
CA PRO A 10 22.80 5.42 -9.79
C PRO A 10 23.43 5.69 -8.41
N ASN A 11 23.48 4.70 -7.54
CA ASN A 11 24.05 4.86 -6.20
C ASN A 11 25.48 5.45 -6.21
N LYS A 12 26.27 5.15 -7.25
CA LYS A 12 27.56 5.78 -7.50
C LYS A 12 27.48 7.31 -7.68
N HIS A 13 26.41 7.79 -8.30
CA HIS A 13 26.17 9.22 -8.46
C HIS A 13 25.77 9.86 -7.13
N ARG A 14 24.94 9.19 -6.29
CA ARG A 14 24.59 9.68 -4.94
C ARG A 14 25.82 9.87 -4.07
N THR A 15 26.77 8.95 -4.12
CA THR A 15 28.07 9.11 -3.43
C THR A 15 28.82 10.35 -3.94
N LYS A 16 28.83 10.59 -5.27
CA LYS A 16 29.42 11.79 -5.87
C LYS A 16 28.71 13.06 -5.43
N CYS A 17 27.38 13.08 -5.49
CA CYS A 17 26.54 14.21 -5.05
C CYS A 17 26.80 14.54 -3.57
N THR A 18 26.89 13.52 -2.70
CA THR A 18 27.20 13.74 -1.28
C THR A 18 28.55 14.41 -1.07
N LYS A 19 29.59 14.02 -1.83
CA LYS A 19 30.91 14.66 -1.77
C LYS A 19 30.85 16.11 -2.25
N GLN A 20 30.17 16.36 -3.37
CA GLN A 20 29.98 17.70 -3.92
C GLN A 20 29.20 18.59 -2.94
N HIS A 21 28.13 18.07 -2.34
CA HIS A 21 27.33 18.78 -1.37
C HIS A 21 28.12 19.12 -0.09
N THR A 22 28.90 18.18 0.43
CA THR A 22 29.80 18.40 1.57
C THR A 22 30.82 19.52 1.24
N ALA A 23 31.41 19.51 0.05
CA ALA A 23 32.35 20.55 -0.40
C ALA A 23 31.65 21.91 -0.55
N ALA A 24 30.41 21.94 -1.09
CA ALA A 24 29.63 23.16 -1.21
C ALA A 24 29.32 23.78 0.16
N HIS A 25 28.97 22.97 1.15
CA HIS A 25 28.76 23.44 2.52
C HIS A 25 30.05 23.97 3.19
N ALA A 26 31.20 23.34 2.93
CA ALA A 26 32.49 23.86 3.40
C ALA A 26 32.75 25.25 2.79
N ARG A 27 32.64 25.38 1.47
CA ARG A 27 32.82 26.65 0.75
C ARG A 27 31.84 27.75 1.20
N HIS A 28 30.60 27.38 1.53
CA HIS A 28 29.63 28.34 2.08
C HIS A 28 30.05 28.86 3.46
N ARG A 29 30.52 27.99 4.34
CA ARG A 29 31.07 28.40 5.66
C ARG A 29 32.29 29.31 5.54
N GLU A 30 33.07 29.12 4.50
CA GLU A 30 34.24 29.98 4.20
C GLU A 30 33.85 31.26 3.44
N GLY A 31 32.56 31.50 3.22
CA GLY A 31 32.05 32.69 2.51
C GLY A 31 32.29 32.70 1.00
N GLN A 32 32.69 31.56 0.42
CA GLN A 32 33.04 31.44 -1.00
C GLN A 32 31.80 31.28 -1.90
N ILE A 33 30.66 30.85 -1.36
CA ILE A 33 29.40 30.73 -2.09
C ILE A 33 28.24 31.29 -1.25
N SER A 34 27.20 31.79 -1.93
CA SER A 34 26.01 32.31 -1.28
C SER A 34 25.09 31.21 -0.75
N GLY A 35 24.23 31.55 0.24
CA GLY A 35 23.20 30.63 0.74
C GLY A 35 22.21 30.22 -0.34
N ALA A 36 21.85 31.15 -1.26
CA ALA A 36 20.96 30.83 -2.38
C ALA A 36 21.57 29.80 -3.34
N LEU A 37 22.87 29.88 -3.62
CA LEU A 37 23.55 28.88 -4.45
C LEU A 37 23.61 27.53 -3.75
N LEU A 38 23.84 27.50 -2.43
CA LEU A 38 23.82 26.27 -1.65
C LEU A 38 22.45 25.63 -1.64
N GLU A 39 21.39 26.41 -1.47
CA GLU A 39 20.00 25.92 -1.54
C GLU A 39 19.68 25.37 -2.92
N ASN A 40 20.12 26.01 -3.98
CA ASN A 40 19.94 25.51 -5.35
C ASN A 40 20.67 24.19 -5.59
N ILE A 41 21.89 24.03 -5.06
CA ILE A 41 22.63 22.76 -5.10
C ILE A 41 21.82 21.68 -4.36
N SER A 42 21.30 21.96 -3.16
CA SER A 42 20.51 21.03 -2.38
C SER A 42 19.23 20.59 -3.12
N LYS A 43 18.53 21.53 -3.77
CA LYS A 43 17.36 21.25 -4.59
C LYS A 43 17.70 20.42 -5.84
N THR A 44 18.80 20.74 -6.51
CA THR A 44 19.25 20.03 -7.71
C THR A 44 19.66 18.59 -7.42
N GLU A 45 20.39 18.39 -6.32
CA GLU A 45 20.83 17.06 -5.88
C GLU A 45 19.75 16.28 -5.14
N GLY A 46 18.65 16.94 -4.76
CA GLY A 46 17.56 16.30 -4.00
C GLY A 46 17.96 15.85 -2.60
N MET A 47 18.99 16.46 -2.02
CA MET A 47 19.56 16.08 -0.72
C MET A 47 19.72 17.32 0.17
N ASN A 48 19.27 17.21 1.43
CA ASN A 48 19.57 18.22 2.46
C ASN A 48 20.84 17.84 3.22
N TYR A 49 21.69 18.83 3.45
CA TYR A 49 22.88 18.64 4.29
C TYR A 49 22.47 18.63 5.77
N VAL A 50 22.70 17.51 6.42
CA VAL A 50 22.54 17.37 7.88
C VAL A 50 23.91 17.05 8.46
N PRO A 51 24.57 17.99 9.15
CA PRO A 51 25.86 17.74 9.81
C PRO A 51 25.72 16.55 10.76
N GLY A 52 26.61 15.55 10.63
CA GLY A 52 26.53 14.32 11.42
C GLY A 52 25.46 13.32 10.96
N GLY A 53 24.70 13.62 9.90
CA GLY A 53 23.76 12.68 9.31
C GLY A 53 24.46 11.48 8.67
N LEU A 54 23.79 10.32 8.68
CA LEU A 54 24.34 9.05 8.20
C LEU A 54 24.90 9.14 6.77
N ALA A 55 24.22 9.86 5.88
CA ALA A 55 24.64 10.07 4.49
C ALA A 55 26.01 10.77 4.36
N TYR A 56 26.41 11.54 5.38
CA TYR A 56 27.64 12.33 5.39
C TYR A 56 28.75 11.70 6.26
N ASP A 57 28.48 10.61 6.96
CA ASP A 57 29.50 9.85 7.71
C ASP A 57 30.41 9.10 6.73
N SER A 58 31.69 9.45 6.76
CA SER A 58 32.70 8.86 5.87
C SER A 58 32.86 7.34 6.09
N ARG A 59 32.62 6.85 7.29
CA ARG A 59 32.72 5.43 7.64
C ARG A 59 31.58 4.65 6.95
N LEU A 60 30.36 5.16 7.00
CA LEU A 60 29.19 4.53 6.37
C LEU A 60 29.28 4.57 4.84
N ARG A 61 29.81 5.67 4.28
CA ARG A 61 30.03 5.76 2.83
C ARG A 61 31.01 4.71 2.32
N GLY A 62 32.04 4.37 3.11
CA GLY A 62 32.99 3.31 2.77
C GLY A 62 32.36 1.90 2.82
N LEU A 63 31.23 1.72 3.51
CA LEU A 63 30.51 0.45 3.63
C LEU A 63 29.37 0.30 2.59
N GLY A 64 29.31 1.13 1.57
CA GLY A 64 28.24 1.04 0.57
C GLY A 64 26.88 1.50 1.09
N PHE A 65 26.85 2.49 1.98
CA PHE A 65 25.61 2.95 2.63
C PHE A 65 24.47 3.25 1.64
N PHE A 66 24.79 3.88 0.50
CA PHE A 66 23.77 4.21 -0.49
C PHE A 66 23.20 3.00 -1.22
N GLU A 67 24.00 1.94 -1.32
CA GLU A 67 23.59 0.66 -1.91
C GLU A 67 22.58 -0.09 -1.02
N THR A 68 22.58 0.20 0.29
CA THR A 68 21.66 -0.39 1.25
C THR A 68 20.37 0.42 1.43
N ILE A 69 20.29 1.62 0.87
CA ILE A 69 19.06 2.43 0.95
C ILE A 69 17.95 1.76 0.14
N THR A 70 16.87 1.48 0.82
CA THR A 70 15.66 0.90 0.25
C THR A 70 14.58 1.96 0.14
N MET A 71 13.94 2.07 -1.03
CA MET A 71 12.78 2.93 -1.21
C MET A 71 11.52 2.17 -0.81
N ASP A 72 10.82 2.73 0.14
CA ASP A 72 9.52 2.23 0.55
C ASP A 72 8.47 2.59 -0.51
N TRP A 73 7.86 1.55 -1.07
CA TRP A 73 6.85 1.72 -2.09
C TRP A 73 5.57 2.39 -1.56
N VAL A 74 5.21 2.18 -0.29
CA VAL A 74 4.02 2.77 0.33
C VAL A 74 4.14 4.29 0.40
N HIS A 75 5.28 4.79 0.90
CA HIS A 75 5.54 6.24 0.94
C HIS A 75 5.77 6.83 -0.44
N THR A 76 6.29 6.07 -1.38
CA THR A 76 6.49 6.56 -2.74
C THR A 76 5.17 6.67 -3.50
N TRP A 77 4.26 5.70 -3.33
CA TRP A 77 3.04 5.63 -4.12
C TRP A 77 1.79 6.09 -3.37
N LEU A 78 1.60 5.70 -2.12
CA LEU A 78 0.34 5.89 -1.40
C LEU A 78 0.38 7.05 -0.40
N GLN A 79 1.42 7.16 0.42
CA GLN A 79 1.49 8.19 1.47
C GLN A 79 2.00 9.50 0.91
N ASP A 80 1.10 10.44 0.59
CA ASP A 80 1.46 11.67 -0.13
C ASP A 80 2.29 11.40 -1.39
N GLY A 81 1.97 10.30 -2.06
CA GLY A 81 2.76 9.71 -3.13
C GLY A 81 2.19 9.94 -4.52
N VAL A 82 2.74 9.23 -5.47
CA VAL A 82 2.40 9.31 -6.90
C VAL A 82 0.91 9.07 -7.14
N PHE A 83 0.35 8.03 -6.53
CA PHE A 83 -1.07 7.68 -6.67
C PHE A 83 -2.01 8.77 -6.12
N THR A 84 -1.62 9.48 -5.04
CA THR A 84 -2.46 10.55 -4.48
C THR A 84 -2.60 11.73 -5.44
N VAL A 85 -1.53 12.03 -6.18
CA VAL A 85 -1.52 13.08 -7.21
C VAL A 85 -2.40 12.65 -8.38
N GLU A 86 -2.18 11.46 -8.91
CA GLU A 86 -2.93 10.94 -10.06
C GLU A 86 -4.43 10.84 -9.76
N ALA A 87 -4.81 10.35 -8.57
CA ALA A 87 -6.18 10.28 -8.11
C ALA A 87 -6.85 11.68 -8.02
N ALA A 88 -6.12 12.69 -7.56
CA ALA A 88 -6.64 14.06 -7.54
C ALA A 88 -6.84 14.62 -8.95
N LEU A 89 -5.89 14.38 -9.84
CA LEU A 89 -5.92 14.88 -11.22
C LEU A 89 -7.07 14.28 -12.03
N ILE A 90 -7.30 12.96 -11.94
CA ILE A 90 -8.42 12.33 -12.64
C ILE A 90 -9.77 12.79 -12.09
N VAL A 91 -9.91 12.94 -10.75
CA VAL A 91 -11.13 13.47 -10.14
C VAL A 91 -11.43 14.88 -10.66
N ARG A 92 -10.42 15.74 -10.76
CA ARG A 92 -10.57 17.10 -11.32
C ARG A 92 -10.92 17.10 -12.79
N ALA A 93 -10.28 16.26 -13.60
CA ALA A 93 -10.55 16.16 -15.03
C ALA A 93 -12.00 15.78 -15.31
N HIS A 94 -12.56 14.86 -14.53
CA HIS A 94 -13.96 14.44 -14.64
C HIS A 94 -14.97 15.36 -13.94
N GLY A 95 -14.53 16.50 -13.41
CA GLY A 95 -15.37 17.51 -12.77
C GLY A 95 -15.21 17.54 -11.25
N ALA A 96 -14.50 18.56 -10.78
CA ALA A 96 -14.15 18.72 -9.36
C ALA A 96 -15.36 18.82 -8.41
N ALA A 97 -16.52 19.23 -8.90
CA ALA A 97 -17.74 19.34 -8.09
C ALA A 97 -18.57 18.05 -8.11
N SER A 98 -18.72 17.39 -9.25
CA SER A 98 -19.64 16.24 -9.43
C SER A 98 -19.00 14.88 -9.15
N THR A 99 -17.73 14.70 -9.51
CA THR A 99 -17.04 13.42 -9.36
C THR A 99 -16.86 13.00 -7.90
N PRO A 100 -16.49 13.89 -6.96
CA PRO A 100 -16.42 13.52 -5.54
C PRO A 100 -17.77 13.05 -4.98
N GLU A 101 -18.89 13.66 -5.42
CA GLU A 101 -20.22 13.24 -4.99
C GLU A 101 -20.60 11.86 -5.55
N ARG A 102 -20.34 11.62 -6.84
CA ARG A 102 -20.56 10.31 -7.47
C ARG A 102 -19.71 9.23 -6.80
N LEU A 103 -18.43 9.51 -6.51
CA LEU A 103 -17.56 8.61 -5.77
C LEU A 103 -18.07 8.30 -4.38
N ARG A 104 -18.55 9.32 -3.63
CA ARG A 104 -19.14 9.11 -2.30
C ARG A 104 -20.36 8.20 -2.37
N THR A 105 -21.26 8.44 -3.32
CA THR A 105 -22.44 7.60 -3.53
C THR A 105 -22.03 6.17 -3.88
N PHE A 106 -21.09 6.00 -4.78
CA PHE A 106 -20.54 4.69 -5.16
C PHE A 106 -19.93 3.95 -3.96
N LEU A 107 -19.14 4.63 -3.13
CA LEU A 107 -18.51 4.03 -1.96
C LEU A 107 -19.49 3.74 -0.80
N GLN A 108 -20.68 4.32 -0.84
CA GLN A 108 -21.77 4.03 0.12
C GLN A 108 -22.62 2.83 -0.28
N LEU A 109 -22.46 2.30 -1.48
CA LEU A 109 -23.13 1.05 -1.88
C LEU A 109 -22.79 -0.07 -0.89
N PRO A 110 -23.60 -1.11 -0.79
CA PRO A 110 -23.40 -2.16 0.22
C PRO A 110 -22.24 -3.10 -0.13
N TRP A 111 -21.05 -2.51 -0.29
CA TRP A 111 -19.82 -3.28 -0.49
C TRP A 111 -19.58 -4.22 0.67
N ASN A 112 -19.26 -5.46 0.36
CA ASN A 112 -18.81 -6.42 1.36
C ASN A 112 -17.30 -6.24 1.58
N PHE A 113 -16.95 -5.53 2.64
CA PHE A 113 -15.55 -5.41 3.07
C PHE A 113 -15.20 -6.54 4.03
N PRO A 114 -13.97 -7.04 4.03
CA PRO A 114 -13.47 -7.89 5.10
C PRO A 114 -13.76 -7.26 6.46
N LYS A 115 -14.21 -8.05 7.44
CA LYS A 115 -14.66 -7.50 8.74
C LYS A 115 -13.61 -6.66 9.44
N ASP A 116 -12.34 -7.03 9.31
CA ASP A 116 -11.23 -6.24 9.86
C ASP A 116 -11.08 -4.86 9.20
N MET A 117 -11.66 -4.66 8.02
CA MET A 117 -11.68 -3.39 7.29
C MET A 117 -13.02 -2.63 7.44
N VAL A 118 -14.06 -3.25 7.96
CA VAL A 118 -15.44 -2.71 7.95
C VAL A 118 -15.54 -1.34 8.61
N SER A 119 -14.86 -1.11 9.72
CA SER A 119 -14.88 0.20 10.38
C SER A 119 -14.21 1.29 9.54
N LYS A 120 -13.20 0.94 8.77
CA LYS A 120 -12.46 1.84 7.87
C LYS A 120 -13.15 1.96 6.51
N GLY A 121 -13.64 0.85 5.96
CA GLY A 121 -14.35 0.82 4.67
C GLY A 121 -15.57 1.73 4.64
N LYS A 122 -16.43 1.70 5.66
CA LYS A 122 -17.62 2.57 5.75
C LYS A 122 -17.32 4.06 5.77
N LEU A 123 -16.08 4.46 6.02
CA LEU A 123 -15.67 5.87 6.10
C LEU A 123 -14.80 6.29 4.92
N LEU A 124 -14.43 5.39 4.01
CA LEU A 124 -13.56 5.70 2.87
C LEU A 124 -14.12 6.80 1.97
N TRP A 125 -15.44 6.90 1.84
CA TRP A 125 -16.08 7.99 1.09
C TRP A 125 -15.71 9.39 1.60
N ARG A 126 -15.33 9.55 2.89
CA ARG A 126 -14.89 10.82 3.47
C ARG A 126 -13.59 11.36 2.91
N ILE A 127 -12.79 10.50 2.26
CA ILE A 127 -11.55 10.91 1.58
C ILE A 127 -11.84 11.95 0.49
N PHE A 128 -13.02 11.86 -0.13
CA PHE A 128 -13.46 12.79 -1.17
C PHE A 128 -14.32 13.94 -0.62
N SER A 129 -14.25 14.21 0.66
CA SER A 129 -14.87 15.41 1.24
C SER A 129 -14.14 16.67 0.81
N LYS A 130 -14.87 17.80 0.74
CA LYS A 130 -14.35 19.07 0.25
C LYS A 130 -13.03 19.47 0.90
N HIS A 131 -12.92 19.39 2.22
CA HIS A 131 -11.70 19.80 2.95
C HIS A 131 -10.48 18.90 2.71
N ARG A 132 -10.66 17.68 2.17
CA ARG A 132 -9.57 16.77 1.80
C ARG A 132 -9.13 16.92 0.34
N LEU A 133 -9.98 17.49 -0.50
CA LEU A 133 -9.71 17.78 -1.91
C LEU A 133 -9.38 19.25 -2.16
N ASP A 134 -10.06 20.16 -1.43
CA ASP A 134 -9.91 21.62 -1.55
C ASP A 134 -8.96 22.15 -0.49
N SER A 135 -7.74 21.77 -0.50
CA SER A 135 -6.76 22.50 0.28
C SER A 135 -5.96 23.39 -0.64
N ASN A 136 -6.34 24.65 -0.73
CA ASN A 136 -5.66 25.71 -1.49
C ASN A 136 -5.30 25.31 -2.94
N ASP A 137 -5.40 26.17 -3.90
CA ASP A 137 -5.17 25.99 -5.34
C ASP A 137 -3.85 25.28 -5.73
N GLU A 138 -2.99 24.99 -4.77
CA GLU A 138 -1.69 24.35 -4.93
C GLU A 138 -1.66 22.85 -4.58
N VAL A 139 -2.70 22.25 -4.00
CA VAL A 139 -2.64 20.85 -3.56
C VAL A 139 -3.20 19.92 -4.61
N ASP A 140 -2.29 19.44 -5.43
CA ASP A 140 -2.54 18.47 -6.49
C ASP A 140 -2.53 17.02 -5.96
N LYS A 141 -3.11 16.77 -4.78
CA LYS A 141 -3.15 15.42 -4.20
C LYS A 141 -4.38 15.18 -3.33
N VAL A 142 -4.80 13.93 -3.23
CA VAL A 142 -5.82 13.49 -2.26
C VAL A 142 -5.18 13.36 -0.88
N ARG A 143 -5.77 13.97 0.15
CA ARG A 143 -5.30 13.86 1.54
C ARG A 143 -5.87 12.60 2.18
N ALA A 144 -5.13 11.51 2.11
CA ALA A 144 -5.49 10.24 2.71
C ALA A 144 -4.25 9.53 3.24
N SER A 145 -4.42 8.72 4.27
CA SER A 145 -3.36 7.82 4.72
C SER A 145 -3.14 6.69 3.70
N ALA A 146 -1.96 6.09 3.73
CA ALA A 146 -1.64 4.97 2.85
C ALA A 146 -2.62 3.80 3.01
N SER A 147 -3.05 3.51 4.25
CA SER A 147 -4.02 2.44 4.53
C SER A 147 -5.43 2.76 4.02
N GLU A 148 -5.87 4.03 4.07
CA GLU A 148 -7.13 4.46 3.49
C GLU A 148 -7.10 4.29 1.96
N LEU A 149 -6.00 4.72 1.32
CA LEU A 149 -5.85 4.59 -0.14
C LEU A 149 -5.72 3.15 -0.60
N LEU A 150 -5.00 2.32 0.14
CA LEU A 150 -4.88 0.90 -0.18
C LEU A 150 -6.24 0.20 -0.11
N GLY A 151 -7.05 0.50 0.92
CA GLY A 151 -8.42 -0.02 1.03
C GLY A 151 -9.37 0.52 -0.06
N LEU A 152 -9.12 1.73 -0.56
CA LEU A 152 -9.92 2.37 -1.59
C LEU A 152 -9.49 2.02 -3.01
N TYR A 153 -8.24 1.60 -3.20
CA TYR A 153 -7.60 1.48 -4.51
C TYR A 153 -8.43 0.69 -5.52
N SER A 154 -8.84 -0.52 -5.18
CA SER A 154 -9.60 -1.41 -6.08
C SER A 154 -10.96 -0.79 -6.48
N LEU A 155 -11.65 -0.15 -5.52
CA LEU A 155 -12.92 0.50 -5.76
C LEU A 155 -12.77 1.75 -6.64
N LEU A 156 -11.72 2.54 -6.40
CA LEU A 156 -11.43 3.72 -7.22
C LEU A 156 -11.11 3.33 -8.66
N ARG A 157 -10.29 2.29 -8.83
CA ARG A 157 -9.99 1.72 -10.15
C ARG A 157 -11.27 1.26 -10.87
N HIS A 158 -12.11 0.50 -10.17
CA HIS A 158 -13.38 0.02 -10.71
C HIS A 158 -14.32 1.18 -11.09
N PHE A 159 -14.43 2.19 -10.23
CA PHE A 159 -15.25 3.37 -10.50
C PHE A 159 -14.85 4.05 -11.82
N PHE A 160 -13.57 4.35 -12.01
CA PHE A 160 -13.10 5.00 -13.23
C PHE A 160 -13.14 4.09 -14.47
N ALA A 161 -13.14 2.78 -14.30
CA ALA A 161 -13.31 1.84 -15.39
C ALA A 161 -14.77 1.68 -15.84
N THR A 162 -15.76 1.82 -14.93
CA THR A 162 -17.14 1.39 -15.22
C THR A 162 -18.21 2.45 -14.98
N GLN A 163 -17.98 3.40 -14.07
CA GLN A 163 -19.01 4.35 -13.60
C GLN A 163 -18.86 5.75 -14.17
N VAL A 164 -17.78 6.01 -14.91
CA VAL A 164 -17.50 7.33 -15.48
C VAL A 164 -17.89 7.34 -16.94
N ASP A 165 -18.49 8.47 -17.39
CA ASP A 165 -18.83 8.63 -18.78
C ASP A 165 -17.59 8.51 -19.68
N HIS A 166 -17.69 7.75 -20.75
CA HIS A 166 -16.62 7.52 -21.70
C HIS A 166 -16.49 8.71 -22.69
N ASP A 167 -16.37 9.93 -22.16
CA ASP A 167 -16.06 11.09 -22.98
C ASP A 167 -14.67 10.90 -23.63
N PRO A 168 -14.58 10.90 -24.98
CA PRO A 168 -13.31 10.77 -25.68
C PRO A 168 -12.29 11.85 -25.31
N ALA A 169 -12.75 13.06 -24.97
CA ALA A 169 -11.88 14.16 -24.52
C ALA A 169 -11.12 13.83 -23.23
N LEU A 170 -11.68 12.96 -22.39
CA LEU A 170 -11.09 12.52 -21.11
C LEU A 170 -10.33 11.18 -21.21
N GLN A 171 -10.24 10.61 -22.44
CA GLN A 171 -9.51 9.36 -22.63
C GLN A 171 -8.04 9.44 -22.17
N PRO A 172 -7.26 10.50 -22.48
CA PRO A 172 -5.87 10.61 -22.00
C PRO A 172 -5.77 10.58 -20.46
N ASN A 173 -6.73 11.17 -19.76
CA ASN A 173 -6.77 11.16 -18.28
C ASN A 173 -7.03 9.75 -17.75
N ARG A 174 -7.96 9.01 -18.37
CA ARG A 174 -8.24 7.62 -18.01
C ARG A 174 -7.05 6.72 -18.28
N ASP A 175 -6.38 6.90 -19.43
CA ASP A 175 -5.21 6.12 -19.81
C ASP A 175 -4.04 6.34 -18.84
N SER A 176 -3.82 7.59 -18.40
CA SER A 176 -2.82 7.93 -17.39
C SER A 176 -3.15 7.26 -16.05
N PHE A 177 -4.38 7.40 -15.58
CA PHE A 177 -4.83 6.76 -14.35
C PHE A 177 -4.76 5.23 -14.41
N GLN A 178 -5.16 4.64 -15.55
CA GLN A 178 -5.06 3.19 -15.75
C GLN A 178 -3.60 2.72 -15.73
N ALA A 179 -2.69 3.44 -16.37
CA ALA A 179 -1.26 3.14 -16.35
C ALA A 179 -0.68 3.25 -14.92
N CYS A 180 -1.14 4.25 -14.15
CA CYS A 180 -0.82 4.37 -12.73
C CYS A 180 -1.29 3.15 -11.94
N CYS A 181 -2.53 2.72 -12.14
CA CYS A 181 -3.08 1.51 -11.51
C CYS A 181 -2.31 0.25 -11.88
N ASP A 182 -1.87 0.11 -13.13
CA ASP A 182 -1.09 -1.05 -13.57
C ASP A 182 0.26 -1.18 -12.85
N VAL A 183 0.85 -0.06 -12.44
CA VAL A 183 2.06 -0.07 -11.59
C VAL A 183 1.71 -0.54 -10.18
N VAL A 184 0.65 0.00 -9.58
CA VAL A 184 0.22 -0.39 -8.22
C VAL A 184 -0.13 -1.86 -8.17
N ASP A 185 -0.84 -2.40 -9.16
CA ASP A 185 -1.17 -3.84 -9.25
C ASP A 185 0.08 -4.71 -9.28
N CYS A 186 1.09 -4.31 -10.08
CA CYS A 186 2.34 -5.05 -10.17
C CYS A 186 3.07 -5.09 -8.81
N ILE A 187 3.10 -3.96 -8.09
CA ILE A 187 3.68 -3.88 -6.74
C ILE A 187 2.89 -4.74 -5.76
N LEU A 188 1.56 -4.67 -5.79
CA LEU A 188 0.70 -5.45 -4.89
C LEU A 188 0.81 -6.96 -5.16
N ALA A 189 0.92 -7.37 -6.42
CA ALA A 189 1.14 -8.78 -6.76
C ALA A 189 2.48 -9.29 -6.19
N ALA A 190 3.54 -8.50 -6.32
CA ALA A 190 4.84 -8.81 -5.72
C ALA A 190 4.78 -8.82 -4.17
N LYS A 191 4.09 -7.83 -3.56
CA LYS A 191 3.91 -7.75 -2.11
C LYS A 191 3.16 -8.95 -1.52
N LYS A 192 2.18 -9.47 -2.26
CA LYS A 192 1.39 -10.64 -1.87
C LYS A 192 2.06 -11.97 -2.24
N ASN A 193 3.29 -11.94 -2.74
CA ASN A 193 4.02 -13.11 -3.24
C ASN A 193 3.29 -13.91 -4.34
N LEU A 194 2.37 -13.26 -5.07
CA LEU A 194 1.72 -13.87 -6.24
C LEU A 194 2.72 -14.01 -7.40
N VAL A 195 3.74 -13.17 -7.41
CA VAL A 195 4.86 -13.18 -8.35
C VAL A 195 6.14 -12.82 -7.58
N SER A 196 7.29 -13.36 -8.01
CA SER A 196 8.57 -12.96 -7.42
C SER A 196 8.84 -11.48 -7.73
N PRO A 197 9.17 -10.63 -6.74
CA PRO A 197 9.55 -9.25 -6.97
C PRO A 197 10.67 -9.11 -8.01
N ARG A 198 11.72 -9.91 -7.92
CA ARG A 198 12.81 -9.93 -8.90
C ARG A 198 12.32 -10.30 -10.30
N GLY A 199 11.44 -11.29 -10.41
CA GLY A 199 10.88 -11.73 -11.70
C GLY A 199 10.06 -10.68 -12.41
N VAL A 200 9.51 -9.68 -11.70
CA VAL A 200 8.68 -8.63 -12.30
C VAL A 200 9.34 -7.25 -12.34
N ALA A 201 10.59 -7.12 -11.91
CA ALA A 201 11.28 -5.83 -11.82
C ALA A 201 11.36 -5.10 -13.18
N ASP A 202 11.68 -5.79 -14.27
CA ASP A 202 11.72 -5.19 -15.60
C ASP A 202 10.33 -4.82 -16.11
N ILE A 203 9.32 -5.65 -15.83
CA ILE A 203 7.92 -5.36 -16.14
C ILE A 203 7.50 -4.09 -15.40
N LEU A 204 7.87 -3.96 -14.13
CA LEU A 204 7.58 -2.80 -13.30
C LEU A 204 8.26 -1.54 -13.87
N ARG A 205 9.53 -1.62 -14.30
CA ARG A 205 10.23 -0.50 -14.99
C ARG A 205 9.47 -0.06 -16.23
N GLY A 206 9.05 -1.01 -17.06
CA GLY A 206 8.27 -0.72 -18.27
C GLY A 206 6.93 -0.05 -17.97
N LYS A 207 6.22 -0.52 -16.90
CA LYS A 207 4.96 0.07 -16.46
C LYS A 207 5.15 1.50 -15.92
N ILE A 208 6.17 1.74 -15.11
CA ILE A 208 6.53 3.08 -14.61
C ILE A 208 6.84 4.02 -15.77
N GLY A 209 7.60 3.56 -16.76
CA GLY A 209 7.91 4.36 -17.98
C GLY A 209 6.65 4.74 -18.75
N ARG A 210 5.73 3.79 -18.94
CA ARG A 210 4.45 4.04 -19.61
C ARG A 210 3.61 5.04 -18.83
N PHE A 211 3.46 4.84 -17.54
CA PHE A 211 2.74 5.76 -16.67
C PHE A 211 3.31 7.18 -16.73
N MET A 212 4.63 7.34 -16.56
CA MET A 212 5.27 8.65 -16.62
C MET A 212 5.07 9.35 -17.96
N GLY A 213 5.16 8.60 -19.06
CA GLY A 213 4.88 9.13 -20.40
C GLY A 213 3.45 9.63 -20.52
N SER A 214 2.46 8.84 -20.09
CA SER A 214 1.04 9.21 -20.11
C SER A 214 0.74 10.39 -19.18
N HIS A 215 1.30 10.39 -17.97
CA HIS A 215 1.12 11.47 -16.99
C HIS A 215 1.63 12.82 -17.51
N VAL A 216 2.87 12.85 -18.01
CA VAL A 216 3.46 14.09 -18.54
C VAL A 216 2.73 14.57 -19.81
N ALA A 217 2.36 13.66 -20.71
CA ALA A 217 1.60 14.00 -21.89
C ALA A 217 0.22 14.59 -21.57
N CYS A 218 -0.44 14.07 -20.51
CA CYS A 218 -1.78 14.47 -20.12
C CYS A 218 -1.79 15.73 -19.25
N TYR A 219 -0.90 15.84 -18.26
CA TYR A 219 -0.97 16.87 -17.22
C TYR A 219 0.21 17.86 -17.23
N GLY A 220 1.27 17.54 -17.95
CA GLY A 220 2.48 18.35 -18.03
C GLY A 220 3.43 18.15 -16.83
N ASP A 221 4.62 18.75 -16.95
CA ASP A 221 5.72 18.60 -16.00
C ASP A 221 5.43 19.20 -14.60
N ARG A 222 4.55 20.17 -14.51
CA ARG A 222 4.25 20.89 -13.25
C ARG A 222 3.71 19.96 -12.16
N PHE A 223 3.10 18.83 -12.53
CA PHE A 223 2.54 17.84 -11.61
C PHE A 223 3.53 16.74 -11.26
N VAL A 224 4.69 16.73 -11.87
CA VAL A 224 5.78 15.81 -11.52
C VAL A 224 6.40 16.27 -10.21
N LYS A 225 6.26 15.44 -9.18
CA LYS A 225 6.81 15.67 -7.83
C LYS A 225 8.05 14.80 -7.60
N PRO A 226 8.88 15.07 -6.59
CA PRO A 226 10.10 14.27 -6.31
C PRO A 226 9.84 12.75 -6.22
N LYS A 227 8.68 12.35 -5.70
CA LYS A 227 8.32 10.92 -5.58
C LYS A 227 8.12 10.23 -6.94
N HIS A 228 7.81 10.97 -7.99
CA HIS A 228 7.83 10.43 -9.36
C HIS A 228 9.25 10.05 -9.82
N GLY A 229 10.27 10.68 -9.26
CA GLY A 229 11.66 10.25 -9.45
C GLY A 229 12.01 9.03 -8.60
N TRP A 230 11.53 8.98 -7.34
CA TRP A 230 11.85 7.90 -6.41
C TRP A 230 11.27 6.54 -6.79
N GLN A 231 10.14 6.51 -7.50
CA GLN A 231 9.50 5.26 -7.94
C GLN A 231 10.43 4.36 -8.77
N TRP A 232 11.40 4.95 -9.49
CA TRP A 232 12.35 4.20 -10.29
C TRP A 232 13.32 3.34 -9.46
N ALA A 233 13.50 3.65 -8.18
CA ALA A 233 14.31 2.83 -7.28
C ALA A 233 13.60 1.57 -6.80
N ILE A 234 12.28 1.47 -6.93
CA ILE A 234 11.52 0.30 -6.46
C ILE A 234 11.88 -0.96 -7.26
N PRO A 235 11.91 -0.94 -8.61
CA PRO A 235 12.38 -2.08 -9.37
C PRO A 235 13.82 -2.51 -9.03
N ASP A 236 14.71 -1.54 -8.73
CA ASP A 236 16.09 -1.86 -8.33
C ASP A 236 16.13 -2.56 -6.97
N ASN A 237 15.24 -2.17 -6.03
CA ASN A 237 15.07 -2.88 -4.77
C ASN A 237 14.54 -4.31 -5.00
N PHE A 238 13.59 -4.48 -5.93
CA PHE A 238 13.05 -5.78 -6.29
C PHE A 238 14.13 -6.71 -6.85
N ASP A 239 14.98 -6.21 -7.77
CA ASP A 239 16.09 -6.96 -8.33
C ASP A 239 17.11 -7.35 -7.26
N ARG A 240 17.45 -6.40 -6.38
CA ARG A 240 18.50 -6.61 -5.38
C ARG A 240 18.04 -7.53 -4.26
N ASP A 241 16.85 -7.25 -3.69
CA ASP A 241 16.41 -7.81 -2.42
C ASP A 241 15.38 -8.95 -2.59
N ASP A 242 14.84 -9.11 -3.80
CA ASP A 242 13.68 -9.98 -4.10
C ASP A 242 12.53 -9.76 -3.11
N HIS A 243 12.30 -8.50 -2.74
CA HIS A 243 11.32 -8.13 -1.73
C HIS A 243 10.68 -6.76 -2.01
N ALA A 244 9.36 -6.68 -1.76
CA ALA A 244 8.61 -5.43 -1.82
C ALA A 244 8.62 -4.75 -0.44
N TRP A 245 9.63 -3.92 -0.19
CA TRP A 245 9.81 -3.23 1.09
C TRP A 245 8.72 -2.20 1.34
N ASP A 246 8.13 -2.23 2.54
CA ASP A 246 7.21 -1.20 3.03
C ASP A 246 7.51 -0.80 4.48
N ALA A 247 7.11 0.41 4.83
CA ALA A 247 7.32 0.96 6.16
C ALA A 247 6.15 0.72 7.12
N PHE A 248 5.12 -0.04 6.76
CA PHE A 248 3.97 -0.27 7.64
C PHE A 248 4.37 -0.85 9.01
N VAL A 249 5.36 -1.74 9.03
CA VAL A 249 5.89 -2.31 10.28
C VAL A 249 6.60 -1.24 11.10
N ILE A 250 7.43 -0.42 10.45
CA ILE A 250 8.19 0.66 11.10
C ILE A 250 7.24 1.73 11.63
N GLU A 251 6.20 2.09 10.88
CA GLU A 251 5.18 3.04 11.34
C GLU A 251 4.42 2.53 12.57
N ARG A 252 4.08 1.23 12.61
CA ARG A 252 3.47 0.62 13.80
C ARG A 252 4.40 0.68 15.00
N LEU A 253 5.68 0.40 14.81
CA LEU A 253 6.68 0.56 15.87
C LEU A 253 6.84 2.02 16.32
N HIS A 254 6.77 2.98 15.39
CA HIS A 254 6.77 4.41 15.68
C HIS A 254 5.55 4.84 16.52
N LEU A 255 4.37 4.32 16.18
CA LEU A 255 3.15 4.56 16.97
C LEU A 255 3.31 4.01 18.39
N LEU A 256 3.81 2.78 18.52
CA LEU A 256 4.10 2.18 19.83
C LEU A 256 5.10 3.03 20.63
N ALA A 257 6.16 3.51 19.98
CA ALA A 257 7.15 4.38 20.60
C ALA A 257 6.54 5.72 21.06
N LYS A 258 5.69 6.33 20.25
CA LYS A 258 4.97 7.58 20.59
C LYS A 258 4.00 7.36 21.75
N GLU A 259 3.18 6.32 21.71
CA GLU A 259 2.24 5.99 22.78
C GLU A 259 2.98 5.71 24.10
N THR A 260 4.10 4.98 24.02
CA THR A 260 4.96 4.71 25.17
C THR A 260 5.55 6.01 25.72
N GLY A 261 6.06 6.89 24.85
CA GLY A 261 6.61 8.19 25.24
C GLY A 261 5.58 9.09 25.92
N HIS A 262 4.33 9.09 25.48
CA HIS A 262 3.24 9.83 26.13
C HIS A 262 2.84 9.28 27.49
N ARG A 263 2.98 7.97 27.72
CA ARG A 263 2.60 7.31 28.97
C ARG A 263 3.72 7.35 30.04
N VAL A 264 4.96 7.46 29.62
CA VAL A 264 6.12 7.40 30.52
C VAL A 264 6.51 8.80 31.01
N ARG A 265 6.03 9.15 32.21
CA ARG A 265 6.45 10.35 32.95
C ARG A 265 7.73 10.07 33.74
N GLY A 266 8.86 9.82 33.10
CA GLY A 266 9.99 9.53 33.95
C GLY A 266 11.31 9.06 33.32
N GLY A 267 11.81 9.79 32.36
CA GLY A 267 13.19 9.63 31.86
C GLY A 267 13.41 8.48 30.86
N VAL A 268 14.49 8.60 30.11
CA VAL A 268 14.84 7.76 28.96
C VAL A 268 14.91 6.26 29.32
N VAL A 269 15.48 5.90 30.47
CA VAL A 269 15.66 4.48 30.87
C VAL A 269 14.32 3.75 31.09
N ARG A 270 13.30 4.44 31.61
CA ARG A 270 11.97 3.85 31.74
C ARG A 270 11.29 3.70 30.39
N MET A 271 11.46 4.67 29.50
CA MET A 271 10.93 4.62 28.13
C MET A 271 11.49 3.40 27.38
N GLU A 272 12.80 3.18 27.43
CA GLU A 272 13.44 2.04 26.78
C GLU A 272 12.89 0.69 27.30
N ARG A 273 12.72 0.53 28.62
CA ARG A 273 12.15 -0.70 29.19
C ARG A 273 10.71 -0.94 28.74
N TYR A 274 9.86 0.09 28.75
CA TYR A 274 8.48 -0.03 28.29
C TYR A 274 8.39 -0.31 26.80
N LEU A 275 9.25 0.32 25.99
CA LEU A 275 9.32 0.08 24.56
C LEU A 275 9.76 -1.35 24.26
N LEU A 276 10.82 -1.83 24.91
CA LEU A 276 11.29 -3.22 24.79
C LEU A 276 10.23 -4.23 25.23
N SER A 277 9.57 -4.01 26.36
CA SER A 277 8.46 -4.86 26.81
C SER A 277 7.32 -4.86 25.81
N GLY A 278 6.94 -3.70 25.26
CA GLY A 278 5.90 -3.60 24.25
C GLY A 278 6.25 -4.33 22.94
N ILE A 279 7.49 -4.20 22.48
CA ILE A 279 7.99 -4.90 21.29
C ILE A 279 8.02 -6.42 21.55
N LEU A 280 8.57 -6.86 22.69
CA LEU A 280 8.64 -8.28 23.04
C LEU A 280 7.25 -8.90 23.16
N ASN A 281 6.32 -8.23 23.85
CA ASN A 281 4.94 -8.72 23.95
C ASN A 281 4.25 -8.78 22.59
N SER A 282 4.49 -7.80 21.71
CA SER A 282 3.96 -7.82 20.34
C SER A 282 4.56 -8.95 19.51
N GLN A 283 5.87 -9.21 19.65
CA GLN A 283 6.54 -10.31 18.96
C GLN A 283 6.11 -11.67 19.52
N MET A 284 5.98 -11.81 20.85
CA MET A 284 5.46 -13.03 21.45
C MET A 284 4.03 -13.31 21.00
N GLY A 285 3.15 -12.31 21.01
CA GLY A 285 1.79 -12.46 20.48
C GLY A 285 1.76 -12.82 19.00
N ALA A 286 2.66 -12.26 18.18
CA ALA A 286 2.80 -12.64 16.78
C ALA A 286 3.32 -14.07 16.62
N LEU A 287 4.29 -14.50 17.43
CA LEU A 287 4.79 -15.89 17.43
C LEU A 287 3.73 -16.88 17.93
N GLU A 288 2.99 -16.53 18.97
CA GLU A 288 1.84 -17.34 19.42
C GLU A 288 0.79 -17.47 18.32
N THR A 289 0.57 -16.40 17.55
CA THR A 289 -0.36 -16.40 16.42
C THR A 289 0.17 -17.22 15.22
N LEU A 290 1.48 -17.21 15.00
CA LEU A 290 2.13 -17.95 13.89
C LEU A 290 2.36 -19.44 14.23
N HIS A 291 2.67 -19.77 15.46
CA HIS A 291 2.99 -21.13 15.92
C HIS A 291 1.85 -21.78 16.68
N GLY A 292 0.87 -21.00 17.05
CA GLY A 292 -0.22 -21.50 17.87
C GLY A 292 -1.50 -21.58 17.11
N ASN A 293 -2.09 -22.55 17.32
CA ASN A 293 -3.48 -22.84 17.49
C ASN A 293 -4.41 -22.01 16.59
N CYS A 294 -4.76 -22.59 15.49
CA CYS A 294 -6.07 -22.32 14.92
C CYS A 294 -7.10 -22.46 16.05
N CYS A 295 -7.93 -21.48 16.27
CA CYS A 295 -8.96 -21.50 17.29
C CYS A 295 -10.23 -20.83 16.80
N PHE A 296 -11.37 -21.27 17.35
CA PHE A 296 -12.59 -20.51 17.20
C PHE A 296 -12.48 -19.17 17.92
N LEU A 297 -13.01 -18.12 17.28
CA LEU A 297 -13.15 -16.79 17.89
C LEU A 297 -14.55 -16.58 18.49
N ASP A 298 -15.47 -17.53 18.24
CA ASP A 298 -16.78 -17.55 18.85
C ASP A 298 -16.67 -17.93 20.33
N GLU A 299 -17.45 -17.27 21.20
CA GLU A 299 -17.49 -17.56 22.64
C GLU A 299 -18.02 -18.98 22.92
N SER A 300 -18.83 -19.54 22.05
CA SER A 300 -19.43 -20.86 22.17
C SER A 300 -19.57 -21.51 20.79
N PRO A 301 -18.56 -22.25 20.31
CA PRO A 301 -18.72 -23.12 19.15
C PRO A 301 -19.84 -24.12 19.43
N TYR A 302 -20.66 -24.43 18.44
CA TYR A 302 -21.79 -25.34 18.59
C TYR A 302 -21.45 -26.72 18.03
N GLU A 303 -22.08 -27.73 18.63
CA GLU A 303 -22.04 -29.11 18.18
C GLU A 303 -23.34 -29.43 17.41
N CYS A 304 -23.25 -30.36 16.47
CA CYS A 304 -24.41 -30.77 15.65
C CYS A 304 -24.78 -32.20 15.98
N ASP A 305 -26.07 -32.44 16.21
CA ASP A 305 -26.57 -33.80 16.39
C ASP A 305 -26.25 -34.66 15.16
N GLY A 306 -25.57 -35.77 15.38
CA GLY A 306 -25.13 -36.68 14.34
C GLY A 306 -23.66 -36.52 13.89
N LEU A 307 -22.96 -35.48 14.38
CA LEU A 307 -21.51 -35.26 14.18
C LEU A 307 -20.83 -34.97 15.52
N PRO A 308 -20.78 -35.95 16.45
CA PRO A 308 -20.41 -35.69 17.85
C PRO A 308 -18.97 -35.21 18.05
N ASP A 309 -18.08 -35.52 17.09
CA ASP A 309 -16.65 -35.14 17.18
C ASP A 309 -16.33 -33.86 16.42
N THR A 310 -17.35 -33.23 15.80
CA THR A 310 -17.17 -32.03 14.97
C THR A 310 -17.77 -30.82 15.69
N ARG A 311 -16.94 -29.79 15.91
CA ARG A 311 -17.37 -28.50 16.42
C ARG A 311 -17.48 -27.49 15.30
N PHE A 312 -18.52 -26.67 15.31
CA PHE A 312 -18.79 -25.66 14.31
C PHE A 312 -18.69 -24.26 14.88
N GLY A 313 -18.30 -23.30 14.07
CA GLY A 313 -18.23 -21.90 14.45
C GLY A 313 -18.33 -20.96 13.27
N ARG A 314 -18.62 -19.71 13.55
CA ARG A 314 -18.79 -18.65 12.52
C ARG A 314 -17.55 -17.77 12.38
N ALA A 315 -16.57 -17.90 13.26
CA ALA A 315 -15.34 -17.14 13.22
C ALA A 315 -14.17 -17.97 13.74
N VAL A 316 -13.05 -17.90 13.04
CA VAL A 316 -11.81 -18.61 13.39
C VAL A 316 -10.60 -17.70 13.26
N LEU A 317 -9.57 -18.00 14.03
CA LEU A 317 -8.22 -17.55 13.83
C LEU A 317 -7.42 -18.70 13.22
N VAL A 318 -6.93 -18.54 12.00
CA VAL A 318 -6.13 -19.54 11.30
C VAL A 318 -4.87 -18.86 10.78
N TRP A 319 -3.69 -19.30 11.22
CA TRP A 319 -2.39 -18.74 10.79
C TRP A 319 -2.31 -17.21 10.92
N GLY A 320 -2.90 -16.65 11.96
CA GLY A 320 -2.95 -15.21 12.17
C GLY A 320 -4.00 -14.45 11.37
N MET A 321 -4.73 -15.12 10.49
CA MET A 321 -5.87 -14.55 9.78
C MET A 321 -7.15 -14.75 10.58
N ARG A 322 -7.91 -13.67 10.77
CA ARG A 322 -9.26 -13.74 11.29
C ARG A 322 -10.24 -13.87 10.15
N LEU A 323 -10.94 -14.98 10.11
CA LEU A 323 -11.94 -15.29 9.10
C LEU A 323 -13.30 -15.42 9.75
N HIS A 324 -14.33 -14.91 9.09
CA HIS A 324 -15.70 -14.95 9.59
C HIS A 324 -16.66 -15.47 8.53
N ALA A 325 -17.71 -16.14 8.95
CA ALA A 325 -18.81 -16.50 8.06
C ALA A 325 -19.37 -15.23 7.38
N GLY A 326 -19.53 -15.31 6.06
CA GLY A 326 -19.90 -14.20 5.20
C GLY A 326 -18.74 -13.42 4.59
N ASP A 327 -17.49 -13.67 5.02
CA ASP A 327 -16.32 -13.11 4.34
C ASP A 327 -16.17 -13.75 2.97
N ILE A 328 -15.61 -12.98 2.04
CA ILE A 328 -15.27 -13.46 0.71
C ILE A 328 -13.77 -13.69 0.65
N VAL A 329 -13.40 -14.87 0.25
CA VAL A 329 -12.02 -15.36 0.17
C VAL A 329 -11.71 -15.84 -1.23
N PHE A 330 -10.44 -16.10 -1.51
CA PHE A 330 -10.04 -16.84 -2.69
C PHE A 330 -9.66 -18.28 -2.31
N HIS A 331 -10.06 -19.20 -3.13
CA HIS A 331 -9.65 -20.60 -3.11
C HIS A 331 -9.46 -21.06 -4.55
N ASP A 332 -8.29 -21.59 -4.88
CA ASP A 332 -7.94 -22.03 -6.25
C ASP A 332 -8.22 -20.98 -7.35
N ASN A 333 -7.90 -19.72 -7.06
CA ASN A 333 -8.16 -18.57 -7.93
C ASN A 333 -9.64 -18.23 -8.18
N ALA A 334 -10.57 -18.91 -7.52
CA ALA A 334 -11.99 -18.57 -7.53
C ALA A 334 -12.36 -17.79 -6.28
N ALA A 335 -13.27 -16.82 -6.43
CA ALA A 335 -13.86 -16.17 -5.27
C ALA A 335 -14.88 -17.10 -4.62
N ALA A 336 -14.91 -17.11 -3.30
CA ALA A 336 -15.83 -17.94 -2.55
C ALA A 336 -16.30 -17.23 -1.28
N LYS A 337 -17.54 -17.49 -0.88
CA LYS A 337 -18.11 -16.98 0.37
C LYS A 337 -17.94 -18.02 1.47
N LEU A 338 -17.38 -17.60 2.58
CA LEU A 338 -17.31 -18.41 3.79
C LEU A 338 -18.70 -18.60 4.39
N CYS A 339 -19.12 -19.84 4.55
CA CYS A 339 -20.42 -20.15 5.13
C CYS A 339 -20.33 -20.49 6.61
N ILE A 340 -19.42 -21.42 6.96
CA ILE A 340 -19.21 -21.91 8.31
C ILE A 340 -17.85 -22.56 8.43
N PHE A 341 -17.31 -22.67 9.64
CA PHE A 341 -16.10 -23.43 9.96
C PHE A 341 -16.43 -24.66 10.76
N ALA A 342 -15.68 -25.73 10.51
CA ALA A 342 -15.73 -26.97 11.25
C ALA A 342 -14.36 -27.32 11.78
N LEU A 343 -14.28 -27.85 13.00
CA LEU A 343 -13.09 -28.44 13.58
C LEU A 343 -13.34 -29.93 13.72
N GLU A 344 -12.60 -30.73 12.98
CA GLU A 344 -12.63 -32.18 12.98
C GLU A 344 -11.19 -32.69 13.04
N ASP A 345 -10.89 -33.66 13.88
CA ASP A 345 -9.55 -34.26 14.06
C ASP A 345 -8.42 -33.22 14.26
N ASN A 346 -8.69 -32.11 14.95
CA ASN A 346 -7.79 -30.98 15.17
C ASN A 346 -7.41 -30.21 13.89
N GLU A 347 -8.10 -30.43 12.78
CA GLU A 347 -7.97 -29.63 11.55
C GLU A 347 -9.17 -28.70 11.38
N PHE A 348 -8.90 -27.44 11.02
CA PHE A 348 -9.95 -26.50 10.69
C PHE A 348 -10.30 -26.59 9.20
N HIS A 349 -11.56 -26.83 8.95
CA HIS A 349 -12.17 -26.81 7.63
C HIS A 349 -13.13 -25.66 7.51
N ALA A 350 -13.36 -25.19 6.29
CA ALA A 350 -14.37 -24.21 5.96
C ALA A 350 -15.31 -24.76 4.89
N ILE A 351 -16.59 -24.55 5.07
CA ILE A 351 -17.55 -24.71 3.99
C ILE A 351 -17.65 -23.38 3.27
N VAL A 352 -17.33 -23.40 1.99
CA VAL A 352 -17.34 -22.23 1.12
C VAL A 352 -18.33 -22.43 -0.03
N GLU A 353 -19.03 -21.37 -0.40
CA GLU A 353 -19.82 -21.31 -1.64
C GLU A 353 -18.93 -20.67 -2.71
N VAL A 354 -18.54 -21.44 -3.72
CA VAL A 354 -17.65 -20.99 -4.80
C VAL A 354 -18.45 -20.23 -5.83
N PHE A 355 -17.91 -19.13 -6.30
CA PHE A 355 -18.53 -18.26 -7.31
C PHE A 355 -17.97 -18.56 -8.69
N ASP A 356 -18.81 -18.49 -9.72
CA ASP A 356 -18.40 -18.58 -11.11
C ASP A 356 -17.85 -17.25 -11.61
N GLU A 357 -16.67 -17.23 -12.23
CA GLU A 357 -16.14 -16.06 -12.89
C GLU A 357 -16.98 -15.78 -14.15
N GLU A 358 -17.63 -14.61 -14.18
CA GLU A 358 -18.48 -14.19 -15.30
C GLU A 358 -17.71 -13.35 -16.30
N SER A 359 -16.88 -12.41 -15.83
CA SER A 359 -16.02 -11.61 -16.69
C SER A 359 -14.90 -10.92 -15.93
N VAL A 360 -13.81 -10.58 -16.64
CA VAL A 360 -12.69 -9.78 -16.12
C VAL A 360 -12.87 -8.35 -16.59
N VAL A 361 -13.09 -7.43 -15.65
CA VAL A 361 -13.21 -5.99 -15.94
C VAL A 361 -11.84 -5.34 -15.97
N THR A 362 -11.00 -5.66 -14.98
CA THR A 362 -9.59 -5.26 -14.93
C THR A 362 -8.79 -6.39 -14.24
N PRO A 363 -7.45 -6.38 -14.30
CA PRO A 363 -6.66 -7.40 -13.58
C PRO A 363 -6.97 -7.52 -12.08
N SER A 364 -7.46 -6.44 -11.46
CA SER A 364 -7.84 -6.39 -10.03
C SER A 364 -9.34 -6.33 -9.78
N ALA A 365 -10.16 -6.42 -10.83
CA ALA A 365 -11.63 -6.40 -10.71
C ALA A 365 -12.26 -7.40 -11.66
N LYS A 366 -12.95 -8.39 -11.11
CA LYS A 366 -13.69 -9.42 -11.84
C LYS A 366 -15.15 -9.40 -11.42
N ILE A 367 -16.03 -9.81 -12.32
CA ILE A 367 -17.45 -10.03 -12.02
C ILE A 367 -17.61 -11.52 -11.73
N TRP A 368 -18.28 -11.83 -10.63
CA TRP A 368 -18.53 -13.18 -10.19
C TRP A 368 -20.04 -13.40 -10.04
N ARG A 369 -20.50 -14.56 -10.48
CA ARG A 369 -21.87 -14.99 -10.24
C ARG A 369 -21.94 -15.64 -8.86
N VAL A 370 -22.76 -15.08 -7.97
CA VAL A 370 -23.03 -15.59 -6.62
C VAL A 370 -24.25 -16.51 -6.63
N GLY A 371 -24.41 -17.31 -5.59
CA GLY A 371 -25.57 -18.20 -5.45
C GLY A 371 -25.51 -19.38 -6.41
N THR A 372 -24.32 -19.86 -6.72
CA THR A 372 -24.11 -21.02 -7.61
C THR A 372 -24.62 -22.32 -7.00
N GLY A 373 -24.68 -22.39 -5.67
CA GLY A 373 -24.97 -23.62 -4.93
C GLY A 373 -23.81 -24.64 -4.95
N ASP A 374 -22.64 -24.24 -5.46
CA ASP A 374 -21.41 -25.06 -5.41
C ASP A 374 -20.74 -24.89 -4.04
N PHE A 375 -21.12 -25.75 -3.10
CA PHE A 375 -20.52 -25.76 -1.77
C PHE A 375 -19.37 -26.76 -1.72
N ARG A 376 -18.23 -26.28 -1.21
CA ARG A 376 -17.02 -27.09 -1.05
C ARG A 376 -16.54 -27.07 0.39
N LEU A 377 -16.06 -28.23 0.84
CA LEU A 377 -15.30 -28.34 2.08
C LEU A 377 -13.82 -28.16 1.75
N VAL A 378 -13.18 -27.17 2.32
CA VAL A 378 -11.78 -26.82 2.07
C VAL A 378 -11.05 -26.70 3.40
N ARG A 379 -9.75 -26.92 3.42
CA ARG A 379 -8.96 -26.62 4.62
C ARG A 379 -8.87 -25.12 4.82
N ALA A 380 -9.08 -24.66 6.04
CA ALA A 380 -9.07 -23.23 6.32
C ALA A 380 -7.70 -22.56 6.04
N ASN A 381 -6.61 -23.31 6.05
CA ASN A 381 -5.26 -22.86 5.73
C ASN A 381 -4.99 -22.74 4.21
N GLU A 382 -5.87 -23.25 3.35
CA GLU A 382 -5.79 -23.11 1.89
C GLU A 382 -6.52 -21.85 1.38
N LEU A 383 -7.15 -21.11 2.29
CA LEU A 383 -7.89 -19.91 1.94
C LEU A 383 -6.97 -18.69 1.87
N ASP A 384 -6.99 -18.01 0.75
CA ASP A 384 -6.36 -16.71 0.61
C ASP A 384 -7.25 -15.60 1.13
N GLN A 385 -6.61 -14.53 1.63
CA GLN A 385 -7.29 -13.44 2.31
C GLN A 385 -8.34 -12.76 1.41
N ALA A 386 -9.43 -12.41 2.05
CA ALA A 386 -10.61 -11.79 1.52
C ALA A 386 -10.41 -10.61 0.58
N CYS A 387 -11.22 -10.56 -0.46
CA CYS A 387 -11.38 -9.39 -1.33
C CYS A 387 -12.66 -8.63 -1.01
N THR A 388 -12.73 -7.39 -1.47
CA THR A 388 -13.94 -6.59 -1.41
C THR A 388 -14.83 -6.93 -2.60
N LEU A 389 -16.07 -7.34 -2.34
CA LEU A 389 -17.09 -7.57 -3.35
C LEU A 389 -18.26 -6.59 -3.22
N TYR A 390 -18.92 -6.39 -4.36
CA TYR A 390 -20.20 -5.66 -4.45
C TYR A 390 -21.38 -6.61 -4.35
#